data_b4ccc243b9ff41c21b5af3e9ea161a0e
#
_entry.id   b4ccc243b9ff41c21b5af3e9ea161a0e
#
_cell.length_a   1.000
_cell.length_b   1.000
_cell.length_c   1.000
_cell.angle_alpha   90.00
_cell.angle_beta   90.00
_cell.angle_gamma   90.00
#
_symmetry.space_group_name_H-M   'P 1'
#
loop_
_entity.id
_entity.type
_entity.pdbx_description
1 polymer ?
#
loop_
_entity_poly.entity_id
_entity_poly.type
_entity_poly.pdbx_seq_one_letter_code
_entity_poly.pdbx_strand_id
1 'polypeptide(L)'
;MSTFHAVVWMDHQEAHVVMFDREHIQAQRIKSRSHHKHQGKASDTVAFYAEVAQALTGTHEVLLTGPGLACKEFRDWCAAHQKSTAAIIVDSIASDHPSDAQLAAMAKQYFKKFDAMAAGPSQT
;
A
#
# COMPACT_ATOMS: atom_id res chain seq x y z
N MET A 1 -2.27 -6.92 -21.31
CA MET A 1 -1.95 -7.19 -19.92
C MET A 1 -2.26 -5.97 -19.08
N SER A 2 -3.07 -6.14 -18.07
CA SER A 2 -3.45 -5.00 -17.27
C SER A 2 -2.35 -4.66 -16.28
N THR A 3 -2.17 -3.37 -16.05
CA THR A 3 -1.22 -2.85 -15.09
C THR A 3 -2.01 -2.38 -13.89
N PHE A 4 -1.82 -3.06 -12.77
CA PHE A 4 -2.50 -2.70 -11.55
C PHE A 4 -1.65 -1.75 -10.73
N HIS A 5 -2.31 -0.73 -10.24
CA HIS A 5 -1.76 0.12 -9.21
C HIS A 5 -2.49 -0.18 -7.90
N ALA A 6 -1.85 0.11 -6.80
CA ALA A 6 -2.49 -0.09 -5.51
C ALA A 6 -2.19 1.08 -4.58
N VAL A 7 -3.13 1.36 -3.71
CA VAL A 7 -2.91 2.21 -2.57
C VAL A 7 -3.20 1.40 -1.33
N VAL A 8 -2.33 1.49 -0.34
CA VAL A 8 -2.52 0.81 0.93
C VAL A 8 -2.60 1.86 2.01
N TRP A 9 -3.77 1.95 2.63
CA TRP A 9 -3.90 2.71 3.86
C TRP A 9 -3.68 1.75 5.01
N MET A 10 -2.80 2.09 5.93
CA MET A 10 -2.58 1.19 7.05
C MET A 10 -2.20 1.93 8.32
N ASP A 11 -2.60 1.34 9.43
CA ASP A 11 -2.07 1.66 10.73
C ASP A 11 -1.51 0.37 11.32
N HIS A 12 -1.29 0.31 12.62
CA HIS A 12 -0.71 -0.88 13.22
C HIS A 12 -1.71 -2.00 13.43
N GLN A 13 -2.99 -1.77 13.15
CA GLN A 13 -4.05 -2.74 13.40
C GLN A 13 -4.69 -3.28 12.13
N GLU A 14 -4.72 -2.51 11.07
CA GLU A 14 -5.37 -2.94 9.84
C GLU A 14 -4.81 -2.24 8.63
N ALA A 15 -5.03 -2.84 7.49
CA ALA A 15 -4.66 -2.27 6.21
C ALA A 15 -5.83 -2.38 5.25
N HIS A 16 -6.06 -1.31 4.50
CA HIS A 16 -7.01 -1.31 3.39
C HIS A 16 -6.21 -1.30 2.11
N VAL A 17 -6.28 -2.38 1.37
CA VAL A 17 -5.54 -2.51 0.11
C VAL A 17 -6.54 -2.27 -1.02
N VAL A 18 -6.36 -1.20 -1.76
CA VAL A 18 -7.22 -0.86 -2.88
C VAL A 18 -6.40 -0.99 -4.15
N MET A 19 -6.73 -1.97 -4.96
CA MET A 19 -6.06 -2.23 -6.24
C MET A 19 -6.97 -1.76 -7.36
N PHE A 20 -6.40 -1.10 -8.34
CA PHE A 20 -7.22 -0.57 -9.43
C PHE A 20 -6.45 -0.54 -10.75
N ASP A 21 -7.21 -0.62 -11.82
CA ASP A 21 -6.72 -0.32 -13.15
C ASP A 21 -7.69 0.67 -13.78
N ARG A 22 -7.70 0.77 -15.09
CA ARG A 22 -8.57 1.76 -15.75
C ARG A 22 -10.04 1.50 -15.50
N GLU A 23 -10.43 0.25 -15.34
CA GLU A 23 -11.82 -0.15 -15.36
C GLU A 23 -12.29 -0.81 -14.08
N HIS A 24 -11.36 -1.29 -13.27
CA HIS A 24 -11.72 -2.12 -12.12
C HIS A 24 -11.11 -1.58 -10.85
N ILE A 25 -11.83 -1.73 -9.76
CA ILE A 25 -11.36 -1.42 -8.42
C ILE A 25 -11.67 -2.61 -7.54
N GLN A 26 -10.67 -3.08 -6.81
CA GLN A 26 -10.83 -4.14 -5.81
C GLN A 26 -10.31 -3.62 -4.48
N ALA A 27 -11.10 -3.81 -3.45
CA ALA A 27 -10.71 -3.39 -2.11
C ALA A 27 -10.68 -4.60 -1.20
N GLN A 28 -9.66 -4.66 -0.35
CA GLN A 28 -9.48 -5.75 0.59
C GLN A 28 -9.03 -5.16 1.91
N ARG A 29 -9.59 -5.69 3.00
CA ARG A 29 -9.20 -5.27 4.35
C ARG A 29 -8.47 -6.40 5.02
N ILE A 30 -7.30 -6.09 5.55
CA ILE A 30 -6.47 -7.05 6.28
C ILE A 30 -6.30 -6.52 7.68
N LYS A 31 -6.58 -7.37 8.66
CA LYS A 31 -6.47 -6.98 10.06
C LYS A 31 -5.33 -7.72 10.72
N SER A 32 -4.60 -7.01 11.57
CA SER A 32 -3.61 -7.65 12.40
C SER A 32 -4.32 -8.57 13.38
N ARG A 33 -3.73 -9.72 13.65
CA ARG A 33 -4.29 -10.66 14.61
C ARG A 33 -3.99 -10.28 16.04
N SER A 34 -3.22 -9.23 16.24
CA SER A 34 -2.88 -8.75 17.55
C SER A 34 -4.03 -7.91 18.09
N HIS A 35 -5.10 -8.58 18.52
CA HIS A 35 -6.28 -7.91 19.03
C HIS A 35 -6.12 -7.46 20.47
N HIS A 36 -5.27 -8.12 21.21
CA HIS A 36 -5.16 -7.87 22.63
C HIS A 36 -4.20 -6.73 22.85
N LYS A 37 -4.66 -5.77 23.62
CA LYS A 37 -3.96 -4.50 23.79
C LYS A 37 -2.52 -4.65 24.22
N HIS A 38 -2.21 -5.68 24.98
CA HIS A 38 -0.90 -5.85 25.58
C HIS A 38 -0.20 -7.09 25.06
N GLN A 39 -0.71 -7.67 24.00
CA GLN A 39 -0.21 -8.94 23.49
C GLN A 39 0.32 -8.85 22.07
N GLY A 40 0.66 -7.66 21.62
CA GLY A 40 1.20 -7.50 20.28
C GLY A 40 2.54 -8.18 20.14
N LYS A 41 2.55 -9.41 19.71
CA LYS A 41 3.79 -10.15 19.52
C LYS A 41 4.42 -9.75 18.21
N ALA A 42 5.75 -9.78 18.17
CA ALA A 42 6.47 -9.50 16.95
C ALA A 42 6.03 -10.42 15.82
N SER A 43 5.72 -11.67 16.13
CA SER A 43 5.26 -12.63 15.12
C SER A 43 3.92 -12.23 14.51
N ASP A 44 3.03 -11.60 15.28
CA ASP A 44 1.75 -11.13 14.76
C ASP A 44 1.96 -9.96 13.80
N THR A 45 2.88 -9.06 14.13
CA THR A 45 3.21 -7.95 13.25
C THR A 45 3.81 -8.43 11.95
N VAL A 46 4.72 -9.40 12.02
CA VAL A 46 5.34 -9.97 10.82
C VAL A 46 4.28 -10.66 9.97
N ALA A 47 3.37 -11.41 10.59
CA ALA A 47 2.31 -12.07 9.84
C ALA A 47 1.40 -11.06 9.14
N PHE A 48 1.09 -9.95 9.81
CA PHE A 48 0.30 -8.89 9.23
C PHE A 48 1.01 -8.27 8.02
N TYR A 49 2.27 -7.93 8.17
CA TYR A 49 3.05 -7.34 7.09
C TYR A 49 3.17 -8.32 5.91
N ALA A 50 3.41 -9.60 6.20
CA ALA A 50 3.51 -10.60 5.14
C ALA A 50 2.21 -10.73 4.37
N GLU A 51 1.09 -10.66 5.07
CA GLU A 51 -0.22 -10.75 4.43
C GLU A 51 -0.49 -9.55 3.53
N VAL A 52 -0.13 -8.35 3.99
CA VAL A 52 -0.25 -7.15 3.17
C VAL A 52 0.63 -7.25 1.93
N ALA A 53 1.87 -7.68 2.12
CA ALA A 53 2.80 -7.83 1.00
C ALA A 53 2.28 -8.84 -0.03
N GLN A 54 1.71 -9.94 0.45
CA GLN A 54 1.16 -10.95 -0.43
C GLN A 54 -0.02 -10.41 -1.23
N ALA A 55 -0.86 -9.59 -0.60
CA ALA A 55 -1.99 -8.98 -1.29
C ALA A 55 -1.54 -8.06 -2.42
N LEU A 56 -0.33 -7.55 -2.36
CA LEU A 56 0.21 -6.65 -3.38
C LEU A 56 0.90 -7.38 -4.53
N THR A 57 0.93 -8.71 -4.49
CA THR A 57 1.55 -9.49 -5.55
C THR A 57 0.84 -9.22 -6.87
N GLY A 58 1.61 -8.91 -7.90
CA GLY A 58 1.04 -8.64 -9.22
C GLY A 58 0.76 -7.18 -9.49
N THR A 59 0.91 -6.30 -8.49
CA THR A 59 0.78 -4.87 -8.75
C THR A 59 2.12 -4.31 -9.24
N HIS A 60 2.04 -3.23 -9.98
CA HIS A 60 3.23 -2.60 -10.54
C HIS A 60 3.73 -1.44 -9.69
N GLU A 61 2.84 -0.69 -9.09
CA GLU A 61 3.19 0.47 -8.30
C GLU A 61 2.26 0.57 -7.12
N VAL A 62 2.80 0.89 -5.95
CA VAL A 62 2.06 0.94 -4.71
C VAL A 62 2.32 2.27 -4.01
N LEU A 63 1.25 2.93 -3.61
CA LEU A 63 1.32 4.11 -2.77
C LEU A 63 0.89 3.69 -1.36
N LEU A 64 1.73 3.99 -0.38
CA LEU A 64 1.37 3.77 1.02
C LEU A 64 0.84 5.05 1.62
N THR A 65 -0.15 4.93 2.49
CA THR A 65 -0.69 6.09 3.18
C THR A 65 -1.26 5.65 4.52
N GLY A 66 -1.40 6.60 5.44
CA GLY A 66 -1.94 6.31 6.75
C GLY A 66 -1.37 7.25 7.79
N PRO A 67 -1.87 7.15 9.02
CA PRO A 67 -1.37 7.96 10.12
C PRO A 67 -0.15 7.32 10.77
N GLY A 68 0.67 8.14 11.40
CA GLY A 68 1.77 7.66 12.21
C GLY A 68 2.87 6.97 11.41
N LEU A 69 3.47 5.97 12.01
CA LEU A 69 4.69 5.35 11.50
C LEU A 69 4.46 3.97 10.87
N ALA A 70 3.21 3.50 10.80
CA ALA A 70 2.97 2.14 10.33
C ALA A 70 3.47 1.92 8.91
N CYS A 71 3.25 2.91 8.04
CA CYS A 71 3.70 2.78 6.65
C CYS A 71 5.21 2.70 6.55
N LYS A 72 5.90 3.54 7.33
CA LYS A 72 7.36 3.51 7.34
C LYS A 72 7.88 2.17 7.84
N GLU A 73 7.28 1.67 8.89
CA GLU A 73 7.70 0.40 9.47
C GLU A 73 7.44 -0.76 8.51
N PHE A 74 6.31 -0.74 7.82
CA PHE A 74 6.01 -1.74 6.81
C PHE A 74 7.02 -1.66 5.66
N ARG A 75 7.29 -0.46 5.19
CA ARG A 75 8.24 -0.28 4.09
C ARG A 75 9.64 -0.77 4.48
N ASP A 76 10.07 -0.47 5.70
CA ASP A 76 11.36 -0.93 6.19
C ASP A 76 11.40 -2.45 6.29
N TRP A 77 10.31 -3.05 6.76
CA TRP A 77 10.22 -4.50 6.82
C TRP A 77 10.31 -5.12 5.44
N CYS A 78 9.63 -4.55 4.47
CA CYS A 78 9.68 -5.06 3.10
C CYS A 78 11.09 -4.95 2.52
N ALA A 79 11.77 -3.85 2.79
CA ALA A 79 13.14 -3.67 2.31
C ALA A 79 14.07 -4.75 2.86
N ALA A 80 13.80 -5.24 4.06
CA ALA A 80 14.63 -6.26 4.69
C ALA A 80 14.22 -7.67 4.31
N HIS A 81 12.92 -7.92 4.08
CA HIS A 81 12.41 -9.29 3.97
C HIS A 81 11.63 -9.57 2.69
N GLN A 82 11.12 -8.56 2.01
CA GLN A 82 10.30 -8.73 0.80
C GLN A 82 10.75 -7.70 -0.22
N LYS A 83 11.93 -7.89 -0.75
CA LYS A 83 12.53 -6.89 -1.63
C LYS A 83 11.71 -6.63 -2.90
N SER A 84 11.04 -7.64 -3.40
CA SER A 84 10.19 -7.45 -4.57
C SER A 84 9.02 -6.53 -4.28
N THR A 85 8.45 -6.63 -3.08
CA THR A 85 7.39 -5.70 -2.66
C THR A 85 7.95 -4.31 -2.44
N ALA A 86 9.10 -4.21 -1.79
CA ALA A 86 9.73 -2.91 -1.56
C ALA A 86 10.01 -2.18 -2.87
N ALA A 87 10.36 -2.92 -3.91
CA ALA A 87 10.71 -2.33 -5.19
C ALA A 87 9.53 -1.64 -5.88
N ILE A 88 8.31 -2.05 -5.59
CA ILE A 88 7.14 -1.46 -6.22
C ILE A 88 6.46 -0.38 -5.37
N ILE A 89 6.93 -0.15 -4.15
CA ILE A 89 6.43 0.93 -3.31
C ILE A 89 7.08 2.22 -3.77
N VAL A 90 6.27 3.13 -4.32
CA VAL A 90 6.81 4.34 -4.93
C VAL A 90 6.85 5.52 -3.97
N ASP A 91 5.95 5.55 -2.98
CA ASP A 91 5.91 6.68 -2.05
C ASP A 91 5.08 6.33 -0.83
N SER A 92 5.15 7.20 0.15
CA SER A 92 4.38 7.07 1.38
C SER A 92 3.89 8.47 1.76
N ILE A 93 2.58 8.62 1.92
CA ILE A 93 1.95 9.90 2.19
C ILE A 93 1.11 9.79 3.46
N ALA A 94 1.22 10.77 4.32
CA ALA A 94 0.41 10.79 5.55
C ALA A 94 -1.05 11.08 5.22
N SER A 95 -1.95 10.41 5.92
CA SER A 95 -3.38 10.66 5.78
C SER A 95 -4.09 10.19 7.04
N ASP A 96 -5.33 10.66 7.22
CA ASP A 96 -6.17 10.21 8.32
C ASP A 96 -6.88 8.90 7.95
N HIS A 97 -8.21 8.95 7.85
CA HIS A 97 -9.02 7.77 7.57
C HIS A 97 -9.92 8.01 6.36
N PRO A 98 -9.37 8.11 5.17
CA PRO A 98 -10.22 8.26 3.99
C PRO A 98 -10.99 6.97 3.71
N SER A 99 -12.12 7.10 3.04
CA SER A 99 -12.88 5.95 2.58
C SER A 99 -12.13 5.26 1.44
N ASP A 100 -12.53 4.04 1.11
CA ASP A 100 -11.92 3.33 -0.01
C ASP A 100 -12.05 4.10 -1.31
N ALA A 101 -13.20 4.75 -1.53
CA ALA A 101 -13.38 5.58 -2.72
C ALA A 101 -12.44 6.76 -2.73
N GLN A 102 -12.24 7.39 -1.57
CA GLN A 102 -11.30 8.51 -1.47
C GLN A 102 -9.86 8.04 -1.67
N LEU A 103 -9.51 6.87 -1.15
CA LEU A 103 -8.20 6.30 -1.36
C LEU A 103 -7.94 6.06 -2.85
N ALA A 104 -8.92 5.47 -3.54
CA ALA A 104 -8.78 5.20 -4.95
C ALA A 104 -8.61 6.50 -5.74
N ALA A 105 -9.41 7.51 -5.42
CA ALA A 105 -9.33 8.79 -6.12
C ALA A 105 -7.98 9.46 -5.88
N MET A 106 -7.51 9.44 -4.64
CA MET A 106 -6.22 10.03 -4.29
C MET A 106 -5.08 9.33 -5.04
N ALA A 107 -5.14 8.00 -5.07
CA ALA A 107 -4.09 7.23 -5.71
C ALA A 107 -4.09 7.42 -7.22
N LYS A 108 -5.27 7.44 -7.83
CA LYS A 108 -5.36 7.67 -9.27
C LYS A 108 -4.75 9.00 -9.65
N GLN A 109 -5.01 10.03 -8.85
CA GLN A 109 -4.45 11.33 -9.10
C GLN A 109 -2.95 11.35 -8.89
N TYR A 110 -2.50 10.68 -7.85
CA TYR A 110 -1.06 10.58 -7.58
C TYR A 110 -0.33 9.89 -8.72
N PHE A 111 -0.84 8.75 -9.15
CA PHE A 111 -0.16 7.98 -10.19
C PHE A 111 -0.22 8.68 -11.54
N LYS A 112 -1.27 9.42 -11.80
CA LYS A 112 -1.34 10.21 -13.01
C LYS A 112 -0.19 11.21 -13.05
N LYS A 113 0.06 11.91 -11.96
CA LYS A 113 1.17 12.84 -11.87
C LYS A 113 2.51 12.11 -11.93
N PHE A 114 2.62 11.02 -11.20
CA PHE A 114 3.84 10.26 -11.13
C PHE A 114 4.23 9.73 -12.50
N ASP A 115 3.29 9.15 -13.21
CA ASP A 115 3.55 8.61 -14.54
C ASP A 115 3.90 9.70 -15.53
N ALA A 116 3.25 10.84 -15.44
CA ALA A 116 3.56 11.96 -16.30
C ALA A 116 4.98 12.48 -16.06
N MET A 117 5.40 12.53 -14.80
CA MET A 117 6.76 12.96 -14.47
C MET A 117 7.79 11.94 -14.93
N ALA A 118 7.50 10.66 -14.72
CA ALA A 118 8.42 9.59 -15.12
C ALA A 118 8.53 9.51 -16.63
N ALA A 119 7.43 9.70 -17.34
CA ALA A 119 7.43 9.69 -18.79
C ALA A 119 8.20 10.89 -19.34
N GLY A 120 7.92 12.06 -18.77
CA GLY A 120 8.60 13.28 -19.17
C GLY A 120 8.41 13.61 -20.62
N PRO A 121 9.15 14.60 -21.09
CA PRO A 121 9.04 15.00 -22.49
C PRO A 121 9.51 13.94 -23.47
N SER A 122 10.28 13.00 -23.02
CA SER A 122 10.78 11.96 -23.92
C SER A 122 9.70 10.99 -24.37
N GLN A 123 8.54 11.13 -23.81
CA GLN A 123 7.43 10.24 -24.14
C GLN A 123 6.75 10.55 -25.46
N THR A 124 6.98 11.64 -26.01
CA THR A 124 6.32 12.03 -27.25
C THR A 124 6.56 11.07 -28.39
#